data_2422718df5aa043178bcbac88b697ace
#
_entry.id   2422718df5aa043178bcbac88b697ace
#
_cell.length_a   1.000
_cell.length_b   1.000
_cell.length_c   1.000
_cell.angle_alpha   90.00
_cell.angle_beta   90.00
_cell.angle_gamma   90.00
#
_symmetry.space_group_name_H-M   'P 1'
#
loop_
_entity.id
_entity.type
_entity.pdbx_description
1 polymer ?
#
loop_
_entity_poly.entity_id
_entity_poly.type
_entity_poly.pdbx_seq_one_letter_code
_entity_poly.pdbx_strand_id
1 'polypeptide(L)'
;TIFPPKVHYSPELLINRSMAKITKKIPADTENPKELEEKMDADLKLVLDHILSVPFLKDNKDFCLRELIDRPERRMSEMRFLITVGNTPKPGRIPLTAHLLERTVKTLEPRLSGLSLSDADMKGYLTGSIDFAFEVGGKYWIIDWKTNRLGTKASDYTPQAVSAKMDENLYRLQYILYLVAFKRLLESRTGTSSGYRLIGGAAYFFVRGVRKDKPAQGIEIDRPSETLIECLDDFFKNGYSDQVLEMYAQKRAEESAS
;
A
#
# COMPACT_ATOMS: atom_id res chain seq x y z
N THR A 1 -10.60 5.52 -18.83
CA THR A 1 -9.82 4.58 -17.98
C THR A 1 -9.03 5.37 -16.95
N ILE A 2 -9.11 4.97 -15.68
CA ILE A 2 -8.35 5.59 -14.60
C ILE A 2 -6.86 5.32 -14.78
N PHE A 3 -6.53 4.15 -15.27
CA PHE A 3 -5.15 3.76 -15.57
C PHE A 3 -4.87 3.96 -17.06
N PRO A 4 -3.91 4.81 -17.44
CA PRO A 4 -3.50 4.95 -18.82
C PRO A 4 -2.81 3.66 -19.30
N PRO A 5 -2.97 3.25 -20.55
CA PRO A 5 -2.28 2.09 -21.07
C PRO A 5 -0.77 2.33 -21.01
N LYS A 6 -0.07 1.50 -20.24
CA LYS A 6 1.40 1.45 -20.20
C LYS A 6 1.89 0.22 -20.97
N VAL A 7 3.13 0.29 -21.44
CA VAL A 7 3.81 -0.80 -22.16
C VAL A 7 3.71 -2.11 -21.38
N HIS A 8 3.22 -3.14 -22.03
CA HIS A 8 3.14 -4.49 -21.48
C HIS A 8 4.55 -5.07 -21.26
N TYR A 9 4.83 -5.45 -20.04
CA TYR A 9 5.93 -6.37 -19.77
C TYR A 9 5.34 -7.72 -19.39
N SER A 10 5.69 -8.77 -20.15
CA SER A 10 5.33 -10.12 -19.73
C SER A 10 6.05 -10.49 -18.42
N PRO A 11 5.49 -11.38 -17.60
CA PRO A 11 6.17 -11.87 -16.39
C PRO A 11 7.58 -12.42 -16.69
N GLU A 12 7.76 -13.10 -17.82
CA GLU A 12 9.05 -13.63 -18.27
C GLU A 12 10.06 -12.51 -18.52
N LEU A 13 9.64 -11.40 -19.13
CA LEU A 13 10.52 -10.27 -19.39
C LEU A 13 10.97 -9.60 -18.09
N LEU A 14 10.10 -9.51 -17.08
CA LEU A 14 10.43 -8.98 -15.77
C LEU A 14 11.39 -9.90 -15.02
N ILE A 15 11.17 -11.23 -15.08
CA ILE A 15 12.07 -12.24 -14.53
C ILE A 15 13.44 -12.11 -15.19
N ASN A 16 13.52 -12.13 -16.52
CA ASN A 16 14.78 -12.05 -17.26
C ASN A 16 15.55 -10.76 -16.94
N ARG A 17 14.87 -9.62 -16.80
CA ARG A 17 15.49 -8.35 -16.38
C ARG A 17 16.01 -8.41 -14.95
N SER A 18 15.28 -9.06 -14.05
CA SER A 18 15.68 -9.23 -12.66
C SER A 18 16.87 -10.19 -12.55
N MET A 19 16.82 -11.30 -13.26
CA MET A 19 17.93 -12.27 -13.34
C MET A 19 19.20 -11.63 -13.89
N ALA A 20 19.12 -10.88 -14.97
CA ALA A 20 20.29 -10.18 -15.52
C ALA A 20 20.96 -9.18 -14.56
N LYS A 21 20.24 -8.68 -13.56
CA LYS A 21 20.78 -7.85 -12.49
C LYS A 21 21.41 -8.68 -11.36
N ILE A 22 20.86 -9.85 -11.10
CA ILE A 22 21.28 -10.74 -10.01
C ILE A 22 22.53 -11.51 -10.43
N THR A 23 22.57 -12.07 -11.65
CA THR A 23 23.72 -12.82 -12.18
C THR A 23 25.00 -12.00 -12.22
N LYS A 24 24.90 -10.70 -12.47
CA LYS A 24 26.03 -9.76 -12.35
C LYS A 24 26.63 -9.64 -10.95
N LYS A 25 25.94 -10.15 -9.92
CA LYS A 25 26.36 -10.10 -8.51
C LYS A 25 26.83 -11.45 -7.98
N ILE A 26 26.83 -12.49 -8.80
CA ILE A 26 27.36 -13.79 -8.39
C ILE A 26 28.88 -13.65 -8.26
N PRO A 27 29.47 -14.01 -7.10
CA PRO A 27 30.90 -13.95 -6.90
C PRO A 27 31.64 -14.81 -7.91
N ALA A 28 32.82 -14.35 -8.37
CA ALA A 28 33.60 -15.03 -9.39
C ALA A 28 34.17 -16.38 -8.90
N ASP A 29 34.23 -16.61 -7.59
CA ASP A 29 34.70 -17.80 -6.91
C ASP A 29 33.59 -18.84 -6.63
N THR A 30 32.39 -18.64 -7.17
CA THR A 30 31.30 -19.60 -7.03
C THR A 30 31.63 -20.91 -7.75
N GLU A 31 31.58 -22.04 -7.05
CA GLU A 31 31.99 -23.37 -7.58
C GLU A 31 31.17 -23.80 -8.81
N ASN A 32 29.87 -23.45 -8.89
CA ASN A 32 29.03 -23.74 -10.03
C ASN A 32 28.03 -22.58 -10.34
N PRO A 33 28.48 -21.53 -11.04
CA PRO A 33 27.65 -20.35 -11.32
C PRO A 33 26.40 -20.68 -12.10
N LYS A 34 26.43 -21.57 -13.06
CA LYS A 34 25.26 -21.93 -13.90
C LYS A 34 24.17 -22.63 -13.10
N GLU A 35 24.52 -23.59 -12.26
CA GLU A 35 23.58 -24.30 -11.40
C GLU A 35 22.93 -23.35 -10.41
N LEU A 36 23.69 -22.39 -9.86
CA LEU A 36 23.16 -21.35 -9.00
C LEU A 36 22.18 -20.45 -9.74
N GLU A 37 22.50 -20.03 -10.97
CA GLU A 37 21.60 -19.23 -11.82
C GLU A 37 20.28 -19.96 -12.11
N GLU A 38 20.34 -21.23 -12.51
CA GLU A 38 19.17 -22.06 -12.80
C GLU A 38 18.30 -22.23 -11.55
N LYS A 39 18.89 -22.48 -10.40
CA LYS A 39 18.18 -22.56 -9.13
C LYS A 39 17.51 -21.26 -8.75
N MET A 40 18.22 -20.13 -8.87
CA MET A 40 17.67 -18.80 -8.57
C MET A 40 16.52 -18.43 -9.51
N ASP A 41 16.60 -18.79 -10.78
CA ASP A 41 15.52 -18.58 -11.76
C ASP A 41 14.29 -19.41 -11.39
N ALA A 42 14.48 -20.68 -11.03
CA ALA A 42 13.40 -21.56 -10.58
C ALA A 42 12.74 -21.04 -9.29
N ASP A 43 13.54 -20.62 -8.31
CA ASP A 43 13.04 -20.05 -7.05
C ASP A 43 12.25 -18.74 -7.30
N LEU A 44 12.75 -17.86 -8.19
CA LEU A 44 12.07 -16.61 -8.54
C LEU A 44 10.74 -16.88 -9.27
N LYS A 45 10.71 -17.83 -10.21
CA LYS A 45 9.49 -18.25 -10.90
C LYS A 45 8.46 -18.80 -9.91
N LEU A 46 8.91 -19.61 -8.95
CA LEU A 46 8.03 -20.16 -7.92
C LEU A 46 7.43 -19.07 -7.02
N VAL A 47 8.24 -18.10 -6.56
CA VAL A 47 7.76 -16.97 -5.77
C VAL A 47 6.76 -16.15 -6.56
N LEU A 48 7.04 -15.89 -7.83
CA LEU A 48 6.13 -15.15 -8.71
C LEU A 48 4.81 -15.91 -8.93
N ASP A 49 4.86 -17.23 -9.14
CA ASP A 49 3.66 -18.06 -9.26
C ASP A 49 2.81 -17.98 -7.99
N HIS A 50 3.41 -18.04 -6.81
CA HIS A 50 2.71 -17.87 -5.55
C HIS A 50 2.03 -16.50 -5.44
N ILE A 51 2.74 -15.42 -5.75
CA ILE A 51 2.19 -14.05 -5.69
C ILE A 51 1.05 -13.85 -6.68
N LEU A 52 1.21 -14.35 -7.90
CA LEU A 52 0.21 -14.18 -8.96
C LEU A 52 -1.03 -15.03 -8.74
N SER A 53 -0.90 -16.17 -8.07
CA SER A 53 -1.98 -17.18 -7.96
C SER A 53 -2.66 -17.21 -6.61
N VAL A 54 -2.13 -16.52 -5.57
CA VAL A 54 -2.77 -16.50 -4.26
C VAL A 54 -4.09 -15.71 -4.32
N PRO A 55 -5.23 -16.28 -3.93
CA PRO A 55 -6.45 -15.53 -3.72
C PRO A 55 -6.33 -14.78 -2.39
N PHE A 56 -6.60 -13.47 -2.38
CA PHE A 56 -6.38 -12.66 -1.17
C PHE A 56 -7.53 -11.71 -0.82
N LEU A 57 -8.46 -11.46 -1.74
CA LEU A 57 -9.60 -10.58 -1.46
C LEU A 57 -10.73 -11.35 -0.75
N LYS A 58 -11.21 -10.81 0.38
CA LYS A 58 -12.30 -11.45 1.14
C LYS A 58 -13.62 -11.48 0.38
N ASP A 59 -13.92 -10.40 -0.34
CA ASP A 59 -15.18 -10.22 -1.07
C ASP A 59 -15.15 -10.82 -2.48
N ASN A 60 -13.99 -11.25 -2.95
CA ASN A 60 -13.81 -11.97 -4.22
C ASN A 60 -12.74 -13.05 -4.04
N LYS A 61 -13.18 -14.19 -3.49
CA LYS A 61 -12.30 -15.28 -3.07
C LYS A 61 -11.57 -16.00 -4.20
N ASP A 62 -12.05 -15.86 -5.43
CA ASP A 62 -11.44 -16.48 -6.61
C ASP A 62 -10.44 -15.56 -7.30
N PHE A 63 -10.48 -14.26 -6.99
CA PHE A 63 -9.60 -13.29 -7.62
C PHE A 63 -8.14 -13.50 -7.22
N CYS A 64 -7.27 -13.53 -8.23
CA CYS A 64 -5.82 -13.47 -8.05
C CYS A 64 -5.19 -12.51 -9.09
N LEU A 65 -3.97 -12.07 -8.82
CA LEU A 65 -3.29 -11.08 -9.66
C LEU A 65 -3.01 -11.59 -11.09
N ARG A 66 -3.02 -12.89 -11.30
CA ARG A 66 -2.86 -13.51 -12.63
C ARG A 66 -3.91 -13.03 -13.62
N GLU A 67 -5.13 -12.74 -13.17
CA GLU A 67 -6.21 -12.22 -14.02
C GLU A 67 -5.91 -10.84 -14.61
N LEU A 68 -4.99 -10.09 -14.00
CA LEU A 68 -4.61 -8.75 -14.46
C LEU A 68 -3.46 -8.75 -15.49
N ILE A 69 -2.83 -9.91 -15.76
CA ILE A 69 -1.69 -9.98 -16.68
C ILE A 69 -2.08 -9.42 -18.05
N ASP A 70 -3.19 -9.89 -18.58
CA ASP A 70 -3.70 -9.51 -19.90
C ASP A 70 -4.70 -8.34 -19.87
N ARG A 71 -4.76 -7.62 -18.73
CA ARG A 71 -5.68 -6.49 -18.52
C ARG A 71 -4.95 -5.23 -18.05
N PRO A 72 -4.10 -4.64 -18.92
CA PRO A 72 -3.31 -3.46 -18.58
C PRO A 72 -4.16 -2.24 -18.21
N GLU A 73 -5.36 -2.14 -18.79
CA GLU A 73 -6.31 -1.06 -18.53
C GLU A 73 -6.86 -1.08 -17.09
N ARG A 74 -6.71 -2.21 -16.39
CA ARG A 74 -7.19 -2.41 -15.01
C ARG A 74 -6.08 -2.34 -13.97
N ARG A 75 -4.86 -2.00 -14.35
CA ARG A 75 -3.72 -1.97 -13.44
C ARG A 75 -2.71 -0.88 -13.78
N MET A 76 -1.94 -0.48 -12.78
CA MET A 76 -0.84 0.46 -12.92
C MET A 76 0.28 0.12 -11.93
N SER A 77 1.52 0.08 -12.40
CA SER A 77 2.71 -0.09 -11.56
C SER A 77 3.42 1.24 -11.39
N GLU A 78 4.13 1.40 -10.26
CA GLU A 78 4.96 2.58 -9.97
C GLU A 78 4.16 3.90 -10.11
N MET A 79 3.00 3.96 -9.47
CA MET A 79 2.14 5.13 -9.53
C MET A 79 2.66 6.22 -8.61
N ARG A 80 3.34 7.20 -9.19
CA ARG A 80 3.81 8.36 -8.45
C ARG A 80 2.67 9.30 -8.11
N PHE A 81 2.70 9.85 -6.91
CA PHE A 81 1.76 10.86 -6.46
C PHE A 81 2.47 12.05 -5.82
N LEU A 82 1.73 13.15 -5.77
CA LEU A 82 2.12 14.39 -5.12
C LEU A 82 0.88 14.98 -4.44
N ILE A 83 0.96 15.16 -3.13
CA ILE A 83 -0.07 15.82 -2.34
C ILE A 83 0.49 17.15 -1.86
N THR A 84 -0.22 18.22 -2.08
CA THR A 84 0.10 19.53 -1.50
C THR A 84 -0.18 19.48 0.00
N VAL A 85 0.77 19.94 0.80
CA VAL A 85 0.73 19.92 2.27
C VAL A 85 1.02 21.33 2.80
N GLY A 86 0.24 21.79 3.76
CA GLY A 86 0.56 22.99 4.52
C GLY A 86 0.56 24.28 3.71
N ASN A 87 -0.25 24.35 2.65
CA ASN A 87 -0.56 25.64 2.02
C ASN A 87 -1.28 26.56 3.01
N THR A 88 -1.60 27.78 2.63
CA THR A 88 -2.26 28.75 3.52
C THR A 88 -3.45 28.10 4.24
N PRO A 89 -3.41 27.93 5.57
CA PRO A 89 -4.52 27.34 6.31
C PRO A 89 -5.80 28.16 6.10
N LYS A 90 -6.95 27.49 6.11
CA LYS A 90 -8.24 28.18 6.10
C LYS A 90 -8.46 28.99 7.41
N PRO A 91 -9.36 29.99 7.42
CA PRO A 91 -9.74 30.67 8.66
C PRO A 91 -10.12 29.69 9.76
N GLY A 92 -9.60 29.91 10.98
CA GLY A 92 -9.81 29.00 12.12
C GLY A 92 -8.97 27.71 12.11
N ARG A 93 -8.00 27.60 11.20
CA ARG A 93 -7.04 26.48 11.12
C ARG A 93 -5.62 26.97 11.37
N ILE A 94 -4.76 26.08 11.84
CA ILE A 94 -3.33 26.34 12.04
C ILE A 94 -2.50 25.54 11.04
N PRO A 95 -1.24 25.97 10.81
CA PRO A 95 -0.28 25.25 9.96
C PRO A 95 -0.05 23.82 10.45
N LEU A 96 0.34 22.95 9.51
CA LEU A 96 0.54 21.54 9.78
C LEU A 96 1.93 21.27 10.35
N THR A 97 1.99 20.37 11.34
CA THR A 97 3.23 19.78 11.87
C THR A 97 3.11 18.26 11.91
N ALA A 98 4.23 17.57 12.00
CA ALA A 98 4.27 16.13 12.16
C ALA A 98 3.56 15.69 13.45
N HIS A 99 3.66 16.48 14.53
CA HIS A 99 2.96 16.20 15.79
C HIS A 99 1.43 16.28 15.65
N LEU A 100 0.91 17.25 14.87
CA LEU A 100 -0.53 17.35 14.60
C LEU A 100 -1.02 16.20 13.72
N LEU A 101 -0.22 15.74 12.76
CA LEU A 101 -0.51 14.52 12.00
C LEU A 101 -0.55 13.29 12.92
N GLU A 102 0.45 13.13 13.79
CA GLU A 102 0.50 12.06 14.78
C GLU A 102 -0.75 12.04 15.66
N ARG A 103 -1.11 13.20 16.22
CA ARG A 103 -2.31 13.37 17.05
C ARG A 103 -3.58 12.99 16.29
N THR A 104 -3.74 13.48 15.06
CA THR A 104 -4.90 13.17 14.20
C THR A 104 -5.03 11.67 13.95
N VAL A 105 -3.93 11.04 13.57
CA VAL A 105 -3.91 9.60 13.26
C VAL A 105 -4.18 8.76 14.51
N LYS A 106 -3.53 9.05 15.65
CA LYS A 106 -3.77 8.33 16.92
C LYS A 106 -5.22 8.41 17.38
N THR A 107 -5.85 9.56 17.19
CA THR A 107 -7.24 9.77 17.60
C THR A 107 -8.22 8.91 16.78
N LEU A 108 -7.94 8.72 15.49
CA LEU A 108 -8.88 8.07 14.56
C LEU A 108 -8.51 6.61 14.23
N GLU A 109 -7.28 6.19 14.48
CA GLU A 109 -6.76 4.84 14.22
C GLU A 109 -6.05 4.27 15.47
N PRO A 110 -6.77 3.58 16.36
CA PRO A 110 -6.22 3.05 17.61
C PRO A 110 -5.01 2.12 17.44
N ARG A 111 -4.90 1.42 16.31
CA ARG A 111 -3.74 0.56 15.99
C ARG A 111 -2.43 1.36 15.87
N LEU A 112 -2.52 2.68 15.65
CA LEU A 112 -1.38 3.59 15.60
C LEU A 112 -1.19 4.40 16.88
N SER A 113 -1.76 3.99 18.01
CA SER A 113 -1.59 4.66 19.32
C SER A 113 -0.12 4.80 19.75
N GLY A 114 0.74 3.85 19.35
CA GLY A 114 2.18 3.90 19.58
C GLY A 114 3.00 4.73 18.57
N LEU A 115 2.36 5.36 17.56
CA LEU A 115 3.05 6.21 16.58
C LEU A 115 3.81 7.34 17.29
N SER A 116 5.04 7.57 16.88
CA SER A 116 5.84 8.72 17.32
C SER A 116 6.58 9.29 16.11
N LEU A 117 6.29 10.55 15.77
CA LEU A 117 6.92 11.27 14.69
C LEU A 117 7.85 12.35 15.26
N SER A 118 9.01 12.53 14.64
CA SER A 118 9.88 13.66 14.99
C SER A 118 9.16 14.95 14.64
N ASP A 119 9.21 15.92 15.56
CA ASP A 119 8.55 17.20 15.33
C ASP A 119 9.18 17.94 14.17
N ALA A 120 8.35 18.35 13.21
CA ALA A 120 8.76 19.08 12.02
C ALA A 120 7.56 19.83 11.43
N ASP A 121 7.82 21.01 10.91
CA ASP A 121 6.86 21.73 10.08
C ASP A 121 6.57 20.95 8.80
N MET A 122 5.28 20.81 8.46
CA MET A 122 4.84 20.14 7.24
C MET A 122 4.38 21.20 6.21
N LYS A 123 5.26 21.48 5.23
CA LYS A 123 5.00 22.43 4.15
C LYS A 123 5.50 21.88 2.81
N GLY A 124 4.81 22.25 1.73
CA GLY A 124 5.21 21.91 0.36
C GLY A 124 4.49 20.69 -0.18
N TYR A 125 5.19 19.59 -0.39
CA TYR A 125 4.62 18.41 -1.06
C TYR A 125 5.00 17.14 -0.34
N LEU A 126 3.99 16.31 -0.10
CA LEU A 126 4.18 14.90 0.23
C LEU A 126 4.21 14.11 -1.09
N THR A 127 5.32 13.45 -1.35
CA THR A 127 5.52 12.64 -2.56
C THR A 127 5.71 11.18 -2.22
N GLY A 128 5.30 10.30 -3.11
CA GLY A 128 5.50 8.86 -2.95
C GLY A 128 5.25 8.11 -4.25
N SER A 129 5.49 6.82 -4.22
CA SER A 129 5.15 5.87 -5.28
C SER A 129 4.38 4.71 -4.69
N ILE A 130 3.23 4.41 -5.27
CA ILE A 130 2.47 3.18 -4.99
C ILE A 130 2.98 2.13 -5.96
N ASP A 131 3.49 1.02 -5.44
CA ASP A 131 4.14 -0.01 -6.26
C ASP A 131 3.19 -0.60 -7.29
N PHE A 132 1.94 -0.88 -6.90
CA PHE A 132 0.94 -1.44 -7.79
C PHE A 132 -0.46 -1.00 -7.39
N ALA A 133 -1.27 -0.62 -8.36
CA ALA A 133 -2.68 -0.31 -8.20
C ALA A 133 -3.49 -1.07 -9.25
N PHE A 134 -4.70 -1.54 -8.88
CA PHE A 134 -5.56 -2.29 -9.79
C PHE A 134 -7.04 -2.08 -9.48
N GLU A 135 -7.88 -2.45 -10.44
CA GLU A 135 -9.33 -2.44 -10.32
C GLU A 135 -9.88 -3.86 -10.41
N VAL A 136 -10.79 -4.19 -9.50
CA VAL A 136 -11.59 -5.41 -9.54
C VAL A 136 -12.97 -5.16 -8.95
N GLY A 137 -14.02 -5.59 -9.66
CA GLY A 137 -15.41 -5.43 -9.19
C GLY A 137 -15.83 -3.98 -8.94
N GLY A 138 -15.30 -3.02 -9.70
CA GLY A 138 -15.57 -1.59 -9.53
C GLY A 138 -14.87 -0.95 -8.32
N LYS A 139 -13.97 -1.67 -7.65
CA LYS A 139 -13.16 -1.19 -6.54
C LYS A 139 -11.70 -1.12 -6.93
N TYR A 140 -11.03 -0.09 -6.44
CA TYR A 140 -9.62 0.16 -6.69
C TYR A 140 -8.80 -0.18 -5.46
N TRP A 141 -7.74 -0.94 -5.67
CA TRP A 141 -6.85 -1.47 -4.66
C TRP A 141 -5.43 -0.99 -4.87
N ILE A 142 -4.67 -0.87 -3.80
CA ILE A 142 -3.23 -0.66 -3.86
C ILE A 142 -2.48 -1.85 -3.25
N ILE A 143 -1.31 -2.17 -3.81
CA ILE A 143 -0.39 -3.15 -3.25
C ILE A 143 0.96 -2.49 -3.06
N ASP A 144 1.62 -2.87 -1.96
CA ASP A 144 3.01 -2.57 -1.68
C ASP A 144 3.78 -3.87 -1.43
N TRP A 145 4.91 -4.03 -2.14
CA TRP A 145 5.73 -5.23 -2.07
C TRP A 145 6.80 -5.11 -1.00
N LYS A 146 6.80 -6.01 -0.03
CA LYS A 146 7.77 -6.02 1.07
C LYS A 146 8.71 -7.21 0.98
N THR A 147 10.01 -6.93 1.01
CA THR A 147 11.08 -7.94 0.99
C THR A 147 11.65 -8.22 2.39
N ASN A 148 11.05 -7.66 3.45
CA ASN A 148 11.46 -7.87 4.84
C ASN A 148 11.56 -9.36 5.16
N ARG A 149 12.61 -9.72 5.90
CA ARG A 149 12.81 -11.07 6.41
C ARG A 149 12.19 -11.17 7.80
N LEU A 150 11.16 -11.99 7.96
CA LEU A 150 10.51 -12.29 9.24
C LEU A 150 11.04 -13.60 9.86
N GLY A 151 11.65 -14.43 9.04
CA GLY A 151 12.26 -15.70 9.46
C GLY A 151 12.90 -16.43 8.28
N THR A 152 13.26 -17.68 8.48
CA THR A 152 13.94 -18.51 7.47
C THR A 152 12.97 -19.32 6.61
N LYS A 153 11.77 -19.59 7.13
CA LYS A 153 10.73 -20.39 6.48
C LYS A 153 9.53 -19.53 6.12
N ALA A 154 8.80 -19.94 5.10
CA ALA A 154 7.54 -19.26 4.76
C ALA A 154 6.52 -19.29 5.91
N SER A 155 6.50 -20.36 6.72
CA SER A 155 5.65 -20.48 7.91
C SER A 155 5.90 -19.40 8.98
N ASP A 156 7.03 -18.71 8.94
CA ASP A 156 7.37 -17.63 9.87
C ASP A 156 6.60 -16.34 9.55
N TYR A 157 5.95 -16.26 8.38
CA TYR A 157 5.17 -15.11 7.92
C TYR A 157 3.70 -15.26 8.29
N THR A 158 3.45 -15.58 9.56
CA THR A 158 2.08 -15.65 10.11
C THR A 158 1.40 -14.28 10.07
N PRO A 159 0.06 -14.20 10.11
CA PRO A 159 -0.65 -12.93 10.21
C PRO A 159 -0.16 -12.05 11.37
N GLN A 160 0.17 -12.66 12.52
CA GLN A 160 0.69 -11.97 13.71
C GLN A 160 2.08 -11.37 13.45
N ALA A 161 3.00 -12.15 12.84
CA ALA A 161 4.35 -11.68 12.53
C ALA A 161 4.33 -10.58 11.47
N VAL A 162 3.45 -10.69 10.47
CA VAL A 162 3.23 -9.67 9.45
C VAL A 162 2.68 -8.40 10.10
N SER A 163 1.63 -8.50 10.91
CA SER A 163 1.02 -7.36 11.61
C SER A 163 2.03 -6.63 12.50
N ALA A 164 2.83 -7.35 13.28
CA ALA A 164 3.89 -6.76 14.08
C ALA A 164 4.91 -5.99 13.24
N LYS A 165 5.29 -6.54 12.07
CA LYS A 165 6.21 -5.87 11.14
C LYS A 165 5.59 -4.65 10.47
N MET A 166 4.27 -4.65 10.23
CA MET A 166 3.53 -3.48 9.75
C MET A 166 3.61 -2.32 10.73
N ASP A 167 3.48 -2.61 12.03
CA ASP A 167 3.54 -1.61 13.10
C ASP A 167 4.97 -1.09 13.30
N GLU A 168 5.95 -1.99 13.40
CA GLU A 168 7.38 -1.66 13.57
C GLU A 168 7.90 -0.69 12.49
N ASN A 169 7.47 -0.86 11.25
CA ASN A 169 7.97 -0.06 10.11
C ASN A 169 7.00 1.05 9.69
N LEU A 170 5.99 1.36 10.47
CA LEU A 170 4.97 2.37 10.17
C LEU A 170 4.26 2.17 8.82
N TYR A 171 4.17 0.92 8.35
CA TYR A 171 3.53 0.62 7.08
C TYR A 171 2.03 0.91 7.09
N ARG A 172 1.38 0.87 8.28
CA ARG A 172 -0.01 1.31 8.41
C ARG A 172 -0.17 2.79 8.11
N LEU A 173 0.70 3.64 8.61
CA LEU A 173 0.70 5.06 8.28
C LEU A 173 0.95 5.25 6.77
N GLN A 174 1.91 4.50 6.20
CA GLN A 174 2.25 4.58 4.79
C GLN A 174 1.03 4.35 3.89
N TYR A 175 0.30 3.22 4.07
CA TYR A 175 -0.86 2.99 3.18
C TYR A 175 -2.03 3.94 3.43
N ILE A 176 -2.21 4.43 4.66
CA ILE A 176 -3.21 5.46 4.95
C ILE A 176 -2.92 6.71 4.11
N LEU A 177 -1.68 7.19 4.10
CA LEU A 177 -1.27 8.33 3.27
C LEU A 177 -1.41 8.04 1.77
N TYR A 178 -1.07 6.83 1.34
CA TYR A 178 -1.27 6.39 -0.04
C TYR A 178 -2.75 6.39 -0.43
N LEU A 179 -3.64 5.95 0.44
CA LEU A 179 -5.07 5.95 0.18
C LEU A 179 -5.67 7.36 0.13
N VAL A 180 -5.16 8.33 0.90
CA VAL A 180 -5.54 9.75 0.75
C VAL A 180 -5.16 10.26 -0.64
N ALA A 181 -3.92 9.97 -1.10
CA ALA A 181 -3.49 10.34 -2.44
C ALA A 181 -4.33 9.67 -3.53
N PHE A 182 -4.61 8.39 -3.33
CA PHE A 182 -5.37 7.58 -4.27
C PHE A 182 -6.83 8.02 -4.36
N LYS A 183 -7.45 8.37 -3.23
CA LYS A 183 -8.78 9.00 -3.19
C LYS A 183 -8.84 10.25 -4.08
N ARG A 184 -7.88 11.17 -3.91
CA ARG A 184 -7.82 12.40 -4.73
C ARG A 184 -7.66 12.11 -6.22
N LEU A 185 -6.86 11.10 -6.57
CA LEU A 185 -6.72 10.66 -7.95
C LEU A 185 -8.04 10.15 -8.51
N LEU A 186 -8.73 9.28 -7.77
CA LEU A 186 -10.02 8.73 -8.17
C LEU A 186 -11.06 9.84 -8.37
N GLU A 187 -11.18 10.79 -7.44
CA GLU A 187 -12.05 11.96 -7.57
C GLU A 187 -11.75 12.78 -8.82
N SER A 188 -10.48 13.08 -9.04
CA SER A 188 -10.04 13.85 -10.20
C SER A 188 -10.33 13.16 -11.54
N ARG A 189 -10.25 11.84 -11.58
CA ARG A 189 -10.41 11.05 -12.81
C ARG A 189 -11.85 10.67 -13.11
N THR A 190 -12.67 10.50 -12.09
CA THR A 190 -14.07 10.07 -12.24
C THR A 190 -15.08 11.21 -12.13
N GLY A 191 -14.66 12.37 -11.62
CA GLY A 191 -15.56 13.49 -11.30
C GLY A 191 -16.46 13.22 -10.09
N THR A 192 -16.26 12.11 -9.35
CA THR A 192 -17.03 11.83 -8.13
C THR A 192 -16.53 12.68 -6.97
N SER A 193 -17.42 13.09 -6.09
CA SER A 193 -17.07 13.75 -4.83
C SER A 193 -16.75 12.78 -3.68
N SER A 194 -16.89 11.48 -3.90
CA SER A 194 -16.66 10.43 -2.89
C SER A 194 -15.74 9.35 -3.44
N GLY A 195 -14.47 9.71 -3.65
CA GLY A 195 -13.43 8.79 -4.14
C GLY A 195 -13.22 7.60 -3.20
N TYR A 196 -13.45 7.77 -1.88
CA TYR A 196 -13.34 6.69 -0.92
C TYR A 196 -14.27 5.50 -1.25
N ARG A 197 -15.47 5.74 -1.76
CA ARG A 197 -16.41 4.68 -2.13
C ARG A 197 -15.88 3.75 -3.21
N LEU A 198 -14.95 4.23 -4.03
CA LEU A 198 -14.28 3.45 -5.06
C LEU A 198 -13.09 2.67 -4.52
N ILE A 199 -12.57 2.99 -3.33
CA ILE A 199 -11.45 2.30 -2.72
C ILE A 199 -11.88 0.93 -2.20
N GLY A 200 -11.18 -0.12 -2.59
CA GLY A 200 -11.30 -1.45 -2.02
C GLY A 200 -10.43 -1.61 -0.77
N GLY A 201 -9.23 -1.08 -0.80
CA GLY A 201 -8.28 -1.12 0.31
C GLY A 201 -6.83 -1.12 -0.13
N ALA A 202 -5.95 -1.50 0.80
CA ALA A 202 -4.53 -1.70 0.61
C ALA A 202 -4.14 -3.13 0.99
N ALA A 203 -3.20 -3.72 0.25
CA ALA A 203 -2.63 -5.03 0.54
C ALA A 203 -1.10 -4.94 0.59
N TYR A 204 -0.50 -5.49 1.63
CA TYR A 204 0.94 -5.57 1.83
C TYR A 204 1.39 -7.00 1.67
N PHE A 205 2.20 -7.25 0.66
CA PHE A 205 2.69 -8.57 0.32
C PHE A 205 4.13 -8.73 0.78
N PHE A 206 4.35 -9.48 1.86
CA PHE A 206 5.68 -9.93 2.29
C PHE A 206 6.09 -11.12 1.42
N VAL A 207 6.63 -10.82 0.27
CA VAL A 207 6.80 -11.75 -0.87
C VAL A 207 7.50 -13.06 -0.54
N ARG A 208 8.38 -13.07 0.47
CA ARG A 208 9.08 -14.30 0.93
C ARG A 208 8.15 -15.30 1.61
N GLY A 209 7.02 -14.81 2.17
CA GLY A 209 6.06 -15.62 2.92
C GLY A 209 4.86 -16.07 2.10
N VAL A 210 4.55 -15.40 1.01
CA VAL A 210 3.34 -15.66 0.22
C VAL A 210 3.33 -17.09 -0.35
N ARG A 211 2.20 -17.77 -0.18
CA ARG A 211 1.96 -19.13 -0.70
C ARG A 211 0.55 -19.20 -1.28
N LYS A 212 0.41 -19.72 -2.51
CA LYS A 212 -0.87 -19.78 -3.23
C LYS A 212 -1.94 -20.63 -2.54
N ASP A 213 -1.52 -21.59 -1.75
CA ASP A 213 -2.37 -22.48 -0.95
C ASP A 213 -2.68 -21.96 0.47
N LYS A 214 -2.12 -20.80 0.84
CA LYS A 214 -2.27 -20.19 2.18
C LYS A 214 -2.55 -18.68 2.08
N PRO A 215 -3.78 -18.28 1.78
CA PRO A 215 -4.14 -16.89 1.44
C PRO A 215 -3.81 -15.84 2.52
N ALA A 216 -3.79 -16.24 3.80
CA ALA A 216 -3.49 -15.32 4.90
C ALA A 216 -1.99 -15.21 5.23
N GLN A 217 -1.14 -16.05 4.61
CA GLN A 217 0.28 -16.10 4.93
C GLN A 217 1.06 -15.06 4.15
N GLY A 218 1.80 -14.21 4.85
CA GLY A 218 2.62 -13.17 4.22
C GLY A 218 1.84 -12.01 3.61
N ILE A 219 0.53 -11.91 3.88
CA ILE A 219 -0.31 -10.84 3.32
C ILE A 219 -1.09 -10.16 4.44
N GLU A 220 -1.00 -8.85 4.50
CA GLU A 220 -1.87 -7.98 5.32
C GLU A 220 -2.77 -7.18 4.39
N ILE A 221 -4.07 -7.19 4.68
CA ILE A 221 -5.06 -6.44 3.91
C ILE A 221 -5.83 -5.56 4.88
N ASP A 222 -5.97 -4.30 4.52
CA ASP A 222 -6.73 -3.35 5.32
C ASP A 222 -7.49 -2.36 4.45
N ARG A 223 -8.59 -1.87 5.02
CA ARG A 223 -9.36 -0.76 4.51
C ARG A 223 -9.65 0.19 5.66
N PRO A 224 -8.83 1.23 5.86
CA PRO A 224 -9.06 2.24 6.89
C PRO A 224 -10.45 2.87 6.75
N SER A 225 -11.00 3.37 7.85
CA SER A 225 -12.33 3.98 7.83
C SER A 225 -12.40 5.18 6.88
N GLU A 226 -13.59 5.42 6.32
CA GLU A 226 -13.85 6.61 5.51
C GLU A 226 -13.56 7.89 6.30
N THR A 227 -13.97 7.90 7.56
CA THR A 227 -13.77 9.04 8.46
C THR A 227 -12.29 9.39 8.63
N LEU A 228 -11.39 8.41 8.77
CA LEU A 228 -9.94 8.66 8.86
C LEU A 228 -9.40 9.25 7.56
N ILE A 229 -9.75 8.67 6.42
CA ILE A 229 -9.25 9.12 5.11
C ILE A 229 -9.77 10.54 4.78
N GLU A 230 -11.04 10.83 5.07
CA GLU A 230 -11.63 12.16 4.86
C GLU A 230 -11.01 13.21 5.82
N CYS A 231 -10.79 12.85 7.09
CA CYS A 231 -10.13 13.74 8.03
C CYS A 231 -8.71 14.11 7.59
N LEU A 232 -7.93 13.14 7.14
CA LEU A 232 -6.58 13.41 6.64
C LEU A 232 -6.57 14.18 5.32
N ASP A 233 -7.55 13.94 4.44
CA ASP A 233 -7.70 14.74 3.23
C ASP A 233 -8.02 16.20 3.56
N ASP A 234 -8.93 16.46 4.51
CA ASP A 234 -9.22 17.80 5.03
C ASP A 234 -8.01 18.44 5.71
N PHE A 235 -7.30 17.69 6.57
CA PHE A 235 -6.08 18.10 7.23
C PHE A 235 -5.04 18.64 6.23
N PHE A 236 -4.71 17.86 5.19
CA PHE A 236 -3.74 18.27 4.19
C PHE A 236 -4.20 19.45 3.32
N LYS A 237 -5.50 19.57 3.05
CA LYS A 237 -6.05 20.66 2.22
C LYS A 237 -6.21 21.96 2.98
N ASN A 238 -6.63 21.91 4.23
CA ASN A 238 -7.19 23.05 4.93
C ASN A 238 -6.43 23.47 6.19
N GLY A 239 -5.47 22.68 6.65
CA GLY A 239 -4.80 22.89 7.93
C GLY A 239 -5.50 22.16 9.08
N TYR A 240 -4.96 22.28 10.29
CA TYR A 240 -5.43 21.60 11.49
C TYR A 240 -6.38 22.45 12.32
N SER A 241 -7.35 21.79 13.00
CA SER A 241 -8.20 22.38 14.04
C SER A 241 -8.66 21.29 15.00
N ASP A 242 -8.57 21.56 16.32
CA ASP A 242 -9.09 20.65 17.35
C ASP A 242 -10.56 20.37 17.18
N GLN A 243 -11.37 21.40 16.96
CA GLN A 243 -12.81 21.27 16.77
C GLN A 243 -13.18 20.34 15.60
N VAL A 244 -12.41 20.40 14.52
CA VAL A 244 -12.64 19.53 13.35
C VAL A 244 -12.19 18.11 13.65
N LEU A 245 -11.08 17.91 14.34
CA LEU A 245 -10.66 16.58 14.77
C LEU A 245 -11.70 15.93 15.70
N GLU A 246 -12.24 16.69 16.65
CA GLU A 246 -13.30 16.22 17.56
C GLU A 246 -14.56 15.78 16.79
N MET A 247 -14.99 16.57 15.80
CA MET A 247 -16.11 16.20 14.91
C MET A 247 -15.86 14.86 14.20
N TYR A 248 -14.67 14.67 13.65
CA TYR A 248 -14.30 13.39 13.00
C TYR A 248 -14.18 12.25 14.01
N ALA A 249 -13.70 12.51 15.24
CA ALA A 249 -13.62 11.49 16.28
C ALA A 249 -15.00 10.99 16.72
N GLN A 250 -15.98 11.91 16.86
CA GLN A 250 -17.37 11.55 17.14
C GLN A 250 -17.95 10.68 16.02
N LYS A 251 -17.81 11.12 14.76
CA LYS A 251 -18.24 10.34 13.60
C LYS A 251 -17.61 8.94 13.57
N ARG A 252 -16.33 8.84 13.89
CA ARG A 252 -15.60 7.55 13.94
C ARG A 252 -16.14 6.62 15.02
N ALA A 253 -16.51 7.17 16.18
CA ALA A 253 -17.13 6.40 17.25
C ALA A 253 -18.50 5.83 16.84
N GLU A 254 -19.32 6.62 16.16
CA GLU A 254 -20.61 6.19 15.61
C GLU A 254 -20.47 5.06 14.58
N GLU A 255 -19.49 5.17 13.65
CA GLU A 255 -19.17 4.10 12.68
C GLU A 255 -18.75 2.79 13.34
N SER A 256 -18.12 2.85 14.52
CA SER A 256 -17.62 1.67 15.23
C SER A 256 -18.71 0.99 16.07
N ALA A 257 -19.81 1.69 16.36
CA ALA A 257 -20.95 1.20 17.12
C ALA A 257 -22.06 0.59 16.26
N SER A 258 -22.00 0.81 14.94
CA SER A 258 -22.93 0.30 13.93
C SER A 258 -22.49 -1.00 13.30
#